data_51cce887617e3e0b2499a4a49cd7bd63
#
_entry.id   51cce887617e3e0b2499a4a49cd7bd63
#
_cell.length_a   1.000
_cell.length_b   1.000
_cell.length_c   1.000
_cell.angle_alpha   90.00
_cell.angle_beta   90.00
_cell.angle_gamma   90.00
#
_symmetry.space_group_name_H-M   'P 1'
#
loop_
_entity.id
_entity.type
_entity.pdbx_description
1 polymer ?
#
loop_
_entity_poly.entity_id
_entity_poly.type
_entity_poly.pdbx_seq_one_letter_code
_entity_poly.pdbx_strand_id
1 'polypeptide(L)'
;MAMSMKGHVLLPATREVVWGRLNDPATLKACIPGCQSLERTGENAFAAVAKVKVGPVNATFRGNVALSDLDPPNGYRISGGGEGGIAGFAKGNARVSLAETGEGCQLEYDVEANVGGKLAQMGARLIDSVAKKTADQFFNNFASAVMAGPVAAAEAAPALSEAPPAVSETPPVLSEAPPVVSVAPPAAEGA
;
A
#
# COMPACT_ATOMS: atom_id res chain seq x y z
N MET A 1 17.79 10.44 -17.00
CA MET A 1 17.03 10.29 -18.24
C MET A 1 15.54 10.33 -17.91
N ALA A 2 14.82 11.22 -18.58
CA ALA A 2 13.38 11.38 -18.37
C ALA A 2 12.61 10.47 -19.34
N MET A 3 11.51 9.88 -18.86
CA MET A 3 10.57 9.09 -19.65
C MET A 3 9.14 9.44 -19.27
N SER A 4 8.23 9.31 -20.21
CA SER A 4 6.79 9.46 -19.93
C SER A 4 6.00 8.33 -20.60
N MET A 5 4.93 7.91 -19.97
CA MET A 5 4.07 6.85 -20.47
C MET A 5 2.63 7.14 -20.09
N LYS A 6 1.74 7.04 -21.08
CA LYS A 6 0.30 7.19 -20.89
C LYS A 6 -0.40 5.94 -21.42
N GLY A 7 -1.48 5.58 -20.78
CA GLY A 7 -2.30 4.47 -21.23
C GLY A 7 -3.63 4.42 -20.50
N HIS A 8 -4.47 3.49 -20.94
CA HIS A 8 -5.74 3.21 -20.31
C HIS A 8 -6.02 1.71 -20.32
N VAL A 9 -6.78 1.26 -19.36
CA VAL A 9 -7.20 -0.15 -19.23
C VAL A 9 -8.65 -0.20 -18.78
N LEU A 10 -9.44 -1.04 -19.43
CA LEU A 10 -10.81 -1.32 -19.02
C LEU A 10 -10.79 -2.48 -18.01
N LEU A 11 -11.34 -2.25 -16.83
CA LEU A 11 -11.43 -3.21 -15.75
C LEU A 11 -12.88 -3.64 -15.56
N PRO A 12 -13.19 -4.94 -15.54
CA PRO A 12 -14.55 -5.45 -15.45
C PRO A 12 -15.09 -5.41 -14.02
N ALA A 13 -15.10 -4.23 -13.41
CA ALA A 13 -15.60 -3.98 -12.06
C ALA A 13 -16.03 -2.54 -11.91
N THR A 14 -16.79 -2.25 -10.85
CA THR A 14 -17.19 -0.89 -10.55
C THR A 14 -16.01 -0.04 -10.09
N ARG A 15 -16.13 1.26 -10.26
CA ARG A 15 -15.11 2.23 -9.87
C ARG A 15 -14.73 2.13 -8.39
N GLU A 16 -15.69 1.90 -7.51
CA GLU A 16 -15.49 1.74 -6.08
C GLU A 16 -14.66 0.50 -5.74
N VAL A 17 -14.92 -0.61 -6.43
CA VAL A 17 -14.15 -1.86 -6.26
C VAL A 17 -12.72 -1.66 -6.74
N VAL A 18 -12.54 -1.05 -7.89
CA VAL A 18 -11.21 -0.72 -8.44
C VAL A 18 -10.46 0.20 -7.49
N TRP A 19 -11.12 1.24 -6.97
CA TRP A 19 -10.54 2.15 -5.99
C TRP A 19 -10.07 1.42 -4.72
N GLY A 20 -10.92 0.60 -4.14
CA GLY A 20 -10.58 -0.18 -2.95
C GLY A 20 -9.36 -1.08 -3.16
N ARG A 21 -9.29 -1.75 -4.31
CA ARG A 21 -8.17 -2.64 -4.66
C ARG A 21 -6.86 -1.88 -4.93
N LEU A 22 -6.92 -0.70 -5.51
CA LEU A 22 -5.76 0.16 -5.74
C LEU A 22 -5.17 0.70 -4.43
N ASN A 23 -5.94 0.75 -3.37
CA ASN A 23 -5.51 1.18 -2.03
C ASN A 23 -5.19 0.02 -1.07
N ASP A 24 -5.34 -1.21 -1.53
CA ASP A 24 -5.04 -2.41 -0.74
C ASP A 24 -3.60 -2.89 -0.98
N PRO A 25 -2.73 -2.84 0.05
CA PRO A 25 -1.33 -3.26 -0.08
C PRO A 25 -1.17 -4.72 -0.48
N ALA A 26 -2.06 -5.60 -0.03
CA ALA A 26 -1.99 -7.02 -0.36
C ALA A 26 -2.26 -7.28 -1.83
N THR A 27 -3.29 -6.63 -2.38
CA THR A 27 -3.60 -6.67 -3.81
C THR A 27 -2.46 -6.08 -4.64
N LEU A 28 -1.94 -4.91 -4.27
CA LEU A 28 -0.84 -4.27 -5.00
C LEU A 28 0.42 -5.13 -4.99
N LYS A 29 0.78 -5.71 -3.84
CA LYS A 29 1.93 -6.61 -3.72
C LYS A 29 1.81 -7.82 -4.66
N ALA A 30 0.63 -8.41 -4.75
CA ALA A 30 0.38 -9.54 -5.63
C ALA A 30 0.42 -9.17 -7.12
N CYS A 31 -0.01 -7.95 -7.47
CA CYS A 31 -0.10 -7.50 -8.86
C CYS A 31 1.21 -6.93 -9.40
N ILE A 32 2.05 -6.32 -8.58
CA ILE A 32 3.32 -5.71 -9.01
C ILE A 32 4.35 -6.80 -9.32
N PRO A 33 4.82 -6.91 -10.57
CA PRO A 33 5.79 -7.93 -10.94
C PRO A 33 7.12 -7.75 -10.19
N GLY A 34 7.59 -8.83 -9.55
CA GLY A 34 8.85 -8.82 -8.80
C GLY A 34 8.77 -8.13 -7.42
N CYS A 35 7.59 -7.73 -6.98
CA CYS A 35 7.42 -7.17 -5.64
C CYS A 35 7.72 -8.22 -4.58
N GLN A 36 8.63 -7.90 -3.68
CA GLN A 36 9.03 -8.75 -2.56
C GLN A 36 8.31 -8.34 -1.28
N SER A 37 8.21 -7.04 -1.05
CA SER A 37 7.44 -6.47 0.06
C SER A 37 6.78 -5.16 -0.37
N LEU A 38 5.62 -4.92 0.19
CA LEU A 38 4.90 -3.65 0.11
C LEU A 38 4.23 -3.43 1.45
N GLU A 39 4.65 -2.43 2.17
CA GLU A 39 4.20 -2.13 3.51
C GLU A 39 3.70 -0.71 3.60
N ARG A 40 2.60 -0.52 4.31
CA ARG A 40 2.08 0.81 4.58
C ARG A 40 2.92 1.45 5.70
N THR A 41 3.56 2.56 5.42
CA THR A 41 4.41 3.31 6.37
C THR A 41 3.71 4.54 6.93
N GLY A 42 2.60 4.92 6.34
CA GLY A 42 1.77 6.05 6.76
C GLY A 42 0.37 5.96 6.17
N GLU A 43 -0.45 6.94 6.41
CA GLU A 43 -1.83 6.99 5.92
C GLU A 43 -1.90 6.85 4.39
N ASN A 44 -1.03 7.58 3.68
CA ASN A 44 -0.94 7.58 2.22
C ASN A 44 0.48 7.28 1.73
N ALA A 45 1.25 6.52 2.50
CA ALA A 45 2.63 6.21 2.20
C ALA A 45 2.92 4.71 2.30
N PHE A 46 3.73 4.22 1.38
CA PHE A 46 4.13 2.82 1.29
C PHE A 46 5.64 2.71 1.09
N ALA A 47 6.24 1.71 1.73
CA ALA A 47 7.59 1.26 1.42
C ALA A 47 7.50 -0.02 0.58
N ALA A 48 8.29 -0.08 -0.47
CA ALA A 48 8.28 -1.19 -1.40
C ALA A 48 9.70 -1.72 -1.65
N VAL A 49 9.79 -3.03 -1.80
CA VAL A 49 11.00 -3.71 -2.28
C VAL A 49 10.61 -4.54 -3.49
N ALA A 50 11.22 -4.28 -4.62
CA ALA A 50 10.94 -5.00 -5.85
C ALA A 50 12.22 -5.41 -6.57
N LYS A 51 12.24 -6.62 -7.11
CA LYS A 51 13.31 -7.11 -7.96
C LYS A 51 12.96 -6.83 -9.42
N VAL A 52 13.80 -6.02 -10.06
CA VAL A 52 13.57 -5.57 -11.43
C VAL A 52 14.70 -6.07 -12.33
N LYS A 53 14.35 -6.59 -13.49
CA LYS A 53 15.29 -7.00 -14.53
C LYS A 53 15.11 -6.12 -15.76
N VAL A 54 16.15 -5.40 -16.11
CA VAL A 54 16.20 -4.54 -17.30
C VAL A 54 17.40 -4.98 -18.16
N GLY A 55 17.15 -5.74 -19.20
CA GLY A 55 18.20 -6.34 -20.01
C GLY A 55 19.15 -7.20 -19.16
N PRO A 56 20.47 -6.92 -19.17
CA PRO A 56 21.45 -7.62 -18.36
C PRO A 56 21.47 -7.17 -16.89
N VAL A 57 20.83 -6.04 -16.56
CA VAL A 57 20.78 -5.51 -15.19
C VAL A 57 19.66 -6.18 -14.41
N ASN A 58 20.02 -6.84 -13.32
CA ASN A 58 19.10 -7.43 -12.37
C ASN A 58 19.41 -6.83 -11.00
N ALA A 59 18.45 -6.09 -10.43
CA ALA A 59 18.66 -5.38 -9.18
C ALA A 59 17.40 -5.38 -8.32
N THR A 60 17.63 -5.30 -7.02
CA THR A 60 16.57 -5.09 -6.05
C THR A 60 16.47 -3.61 -5.73
N PHE A 61 15.33 -3.03 -6.04
CA PHE A 61 15.01 -1.64 -5.74
C PHE A 61 14.27 -1.55 -4.42
N ARG A 62 14.69 -0.60 -3.62
CA ARG A 62 14.01 -0.21 -2.39
C ARG A 62 13.56 1.23 -2.53
N GLY A 63 12.32 1.49 -2.22
CA GLY A 63 11.78 2.83 -2.41
C GLY A 63 10.53 3.09 -1.58
N ASN A 64 10.14 4.34 -1.64
CA ASN A 64 8.94 4.82 -0.98
C ASN A 64 8.00 5.42 -2.04
N VAL A 65 6.72 5.25 -1.78
CA VAL A 65 5.64 5.77 -2.60
C VAL A 65 4.69 6.54 -1.70
N ALA A 66 4.29 7.71 -2.12
CA ALA A 66 3.27 8.52 -1.46
C ALA A 66 2.12 8.78 -2.42
N LEU A 67 0.91 8.72 -1.88
CA LEU A 67 -0.32 9.11 -2.57
C LEU A 67 -0.67 10.53 -2.19
N SER A 68 -1.05 11.33 -3.17
CA SER A 68 -1.52 12.70 -3.01
C SER A 68 -2.71 12.98 -3.93
N ASP A 69 -3.33 14.14 -3.76
CA ASP A 69 -4.48 14.55 -4.57
C ASP A 69 -5.56 13.45 -4.63
N LEU A 70 -5.84 12.82 -3.48
CA LEU A 70 -6.85 11.77 -3.39
C LEU A 70 -8.24 12.36 -3.62
N ASP A 71 -8.90 11.88 -4.66
CA ASP A 71 -10.28 12.21 -5.01
C ASP A 71 -11.07 10.90 -5.15
N PRO A 72 -11.49 10.30 -4.02
CA PRO A 72 -12.22 9.03 -4.05
C PRO A 72 -13.61 9.17 -4.68
N PRO A 73 -14.03 8.27 -5.54
CA PRO A 73 -13.30 7.16 -6.18
C PRO A 73 -12.73 7.51 -7.56
N ASN A 74 -12.50 8.79 -7.87
CA ASN A 74 -12.19 9.28 -9.20
C ASN A 74 -10.72 9.16 -9.57
N GLY A 75 -9.81 9.27 -8.61
CA GLY A 75 -8.40 9.17 -8.89
C GLY A 75 -7.47 9.70 -7.80
N TYR A 76 -6.19 9.65 -8.08
CA TYR A 76 -5.13 10.16 -7.20
C TYR A 76 -3.82 10.34 -7.96
N ARG A 77 -2.87 10.97 -7.30
CA ARG A 77 -1.50 11.07 -7.76
C ARG A 77 -0.58 10.20 -6.92
N ILE A 78 0.31 9.49 -7.58
CA ILE A 78 1.37 8.72 -6.97
C ILE A 78 2.68 9.47 -7.17
N SER A 79 3.47 9.64 -6.13
CA SER A 79 4.84 10.13 -6.23
C SER A 79 5.75 9.17 -5.48
N GLY A 80 6.91 8.92 -6.04
CA GLY A 80 7.81 7.99 -5.38
C GLY A 80 9.13 7.81 -6.10
N GLY A 81 9.99 7.03 -5.48
CA GLY A 81 11.26 6.67 -6.04
C GLY A 81 11.87 5.49 -5.33
N GLY A 82 12.79 4.84 -6.01
CA GLY A 82 13.53 3.72 -5.48
C GLY A 82 14.97 3.72 -5.94
N GLU A 83 15.81 3.12 -5.13
CA GLU A 83 17.23 2.98 -5.38
C GLU A 83 17.61 1.50 -5.47
N GLY A 84 18.38 1.17 -6.48
CA GLY A 84 18.87 -0.19 -6.75
C GLY A 84 20.39 -0.30 -6.58
N GLY A 85 21.02 0.55 -5.77
CA GLY A 85 22.45 0.56 -5.55
C GLY A 85 23.22 0.82 -6.85
N ILE A 86 24.06 -0.12 -7.26
CA ILE A 86 24.89 -0.01 -8.50
C ILE A 86 24.02 0.11 -9.76
N ALA A 87 22.79 -0.39 -9.74
CA ALA A 87 21.87 -0.28 -10.87
C ALA A 87 21.40 1.16 -11.10
N GLY A 88 21.39 1.97 -10.05
CA GLY A 88 20.97 3.36 -10.10
C GLY A 88 19.66 3.61 -9.38
N PHE A 89 18.93 4.60 -9.85
CA PHE A 89 17.67 5.02 -9.22
C PHE A 89 16.59 5.25 -10.28
N ALA A 90 15.34 5.21 -9.81
CA ALA A 90 14.18 5.65 -10.56
C ALA A 90 13.30 6.49 -9.64
N LYS A 91 12.87 7.67 -10.10
CA LYS A 91 11.96 8.58 -9.37
C LYS A 91 10.90 9.04 -10.34
N GLY A 92 9.67 9.20 -9.87
CA GLY A 92 8.63 9.66 -10.77
C GLY A 92 7.32 9.96 -10.08
N ASN A 93 6.38 10.39 -10.91
CA ASN A 93 5.01 10.65 -10.56
C ASN A 93 4.10 9.88 -11.51
N ALA A 94 2.97 9.46 -11.02
CA ALA A 94 1.91 8.93 -11.85
C ALA A 94 0.58 9.58 -11.44
N ARG A 95 -0.22 9.92 -12.42
CA ARG A 95 -1.63 10.30 -12.21
C ARG A 95 -2.48 9.11 -12.61
N VAL A 96 -3.42 8.76 -11.76
CA VAL A 96 -4.40 7.71 -12.00
C VAL A 96 -5.77 8.34 -11.96
N SER A 97 -6.59 8.08 -12.97
CA SER A 97 -7.97 8.53 -13.07
C SER A 97 -8.87 7.33 -13.36
N LEU A 98 -10.01 7.29 -12.71
CA LEU A 98 -11.01 6.24 -12.86
C LEU A 98 -12.31 6.83 -13.41
N ALA A 99 -12.81 6.29 -14.50
CA ALA A 99 -14.08 6.65 -15.10
C ALA A 99 -14.98 5.42 -15.15
N GLU A 100 -16.23 5.59 -14.78
CA GLU A 100 -17.23 4.53 -14.90
C GLU A 100 -17.73 4.46 -16.34
N THR A 101 -17.82 3.25 -16.87
CA THR A 101 -18.33 2.98 -18.21
C THR A 101 -19.42 1.92 -18.14
N GLY A 102 -20.20 1.77 -19.20
CA GLY A 102 -21.24 0.73 -19.26
C GLY A 102 -20.71 -0.71 -19.17
N GLU A 103 -19.40 -0.91 -19.34
CA GLU A 103 -18.75 -2.22 -19.33
C GLU A 103 -17.83 -2.43 -18.12
N GLY A 104 -17.74 -1.46 -17.21
CA GLY A 104 -16.89 -1.51 -16.03
C GLY A 104 -16.23 -0.17 -15.72
N CYS A 105 -15.03 -0.19 -15.20
CA CYS A 105 -14.24 0.98 -14.87
C CYS A 105 -13.07 1.14 -15.85
N GLN A 106 -12.99 2.28 -16.51
CA GLN A 106 -11.81 2.65 -17.28
C GLN A 106 -10.80 3.32 -16.36
N LEU A 107 -9.62 2.74 -16.26
CA LEU A 107 -8.48 3.32 -15.58
C LEU A 107 -7.57 3.98 -16.60
N GLU A 108 -7.31 5.26 -16.42
CA GLU A 108 -6.31 6.02 -17.19
C GLU A 108 -5.12 6.34 -16.31
N TYR A 109 -3.93 6.26 -16.88
CA TYR A 109 -2.71 6.61 -16.18
C TYR A 109 -1.77 7.45 -17.04
N ASP A 110 -1.11 8.40 -16.40
CA ASP A 110 -0.07 9.26 -16.97
C ASP A 110 1.13 9.21 -16.03
N VAL A 111 2.24 8.68 -16.50
CA VAL A 111 3.46 8.44 -15.71
C VAL A 111 4.60 9.27 -16.27
N GLU A 112 5.27 9.98 -15.39
CA GLU A 112 6.53 10.66 -15.65
C GLU A 112 7.60 10.12 -14.72
N ALA A 113 8.72 9.69 -15.25
CA ALA A 113 9.80 9.13 -14.46
C ALA A 113 11.17 9.63 -14.91
N ASN A 114 12.07 9.70 -13.96
CA ASN A 114 13.48 10.02 -14.17
C ASN A 114 14.32 8.85 -13.68
N VAL A 115 15.16 8.34 -14.57
CA VAL A 115 15.99 7.16 -14.33
C VAL A 115 17.46 7.56 -14.44
N GLY A 116 18.26 7.08 -13.48
CA GLY A 116 19.71 7.35 -13.42
C GLY A 116 20.55 6.10 -13.18
N GLY A 117 21.85 6.28 -13.22
CA GLY A 117 22.82 5.20 -13.02
C GLY A 117 22.93 4.25 -14.21
N LYS A 118 23.27 2.99 -13.96
CA LYS A 118 23.41 1.98 -15.03
C LYS A 118 22.14 1.74 -15.81
N LEU A 119 20.97 1.93 -15.18
CA LEU A 119 19.69 1.84 -15.87
C LEU A 119 19.59 2.87 -17.00
N ALA A 120 19.96 4.11 -16.75
CA ALA A 120 19.93 5.15 -17.79
C ALA A 120 20.86 4.83 -18.99
N GLN A 121 21.93 4.10 -18.74
CA GLN A 121 22.88 3.67 -19.78
C GLN A 121 22.31 2.59 -20.71
N MET A 122 21.23 1.90 -20.29
CA MET A 122 20.57 0.89 -21.13
C MET A 122 19.83 1.50 -22.33
N GLY A 123 19.61 2.81 -22.31
CA GLY A 123 18.93 3.56 -23.36
C GLY A 123 17.41 3.59 -23.20
N ALA A 124 16.82 4.67 -23.70
CA ALA A 124 15.39 4.96 -23.54
C ALA A 124 14.49 3.83 -24.05
N ARG A 125 14.79 3.28 -25.23
CA ARG A 125 13.96 2.23 -25.85
C ARG A 125 13.85 0.98 -25.00
N LEU A 126 14.94 0.57 -24.35
CA LEU A 126 14.91 -0.62 -23.49
C LEU A 126 14.11 -0.36 -22.22
N ILE A 127 14.30 0.81 -21.62
CA ILE A 127 13.57 1.21 -20.41
C ILE A 127 12.07 1.34 -20.70
N ASP A 128 11.70 2.00 -21.80
CA ASP A 128 10.29 2.13 -22.22
C ASP A 128 9.65 0.77 -22.48
N SER A 129 10.36 -0.15 -23.13
CA SER A 129 9.88 -1.49 -23.37
C SER A 129 9.64 -2.27 -22.08
N VAL A 130 10.55 -2.18 -21.11
CA VAL A 130 10.40 -2.83 -19.80
C VAL A 130 9.30 -2.18 -19.00
N ALA A 131 9.18 -0.86 -19.02
CA ALA A 131 8.13 -0.13 -18.31
C ALA A 131 6.74 -0.52 -18.83
N LYS A 132 6.55 -0.55 -20.16
CA LYS A 132 5.30 -1.01 -20.79
C LYS A 132 4.97 -2.44 -20.40
N LYS A 133 5.92 -3.36 -20.55
CA LYS A 133 5.72 -4.76 -20.17
C LYS A 133 5.35 -4.92 -18.70
N THR A 134 5.98 -4.14 -17.82
CA THR A 134 5.67 -4.17 -16.37
C THR A 134 4.27 -3.64 -16.10
N ALA A 135 3.87 -2.55 -16.78
CA ALA A 135 2.52 -2.02 -16.68
C ALA A 135 1.47 -3.02 -17.19
N ASP A 136 1.70 -3.64 -18.34
CA ASP A 136 0.80 -4.67 -18.90
C ASP A 136 0.64 -5.85 -17.95
N GLN A 137 1.74 -6.34 -17.36
CA GLN A 137 1.70 -7.41 -16.37
C GLN A 137 0.95 -7.00 -15.11
N PHE A 138 1.20 -5.80 -14.62
CA PHE A 138 0.49 -5.26 -13.46
C PHE A 138 -1.01 -5.21 -13.71
N PHE A 139 -1.45 -4.63 -14.83
CA PHE A 139 -2.87 -4.49 -15.13
C PHE A 139 -3.55 -5.82 -15.42
N ASN A 140 -2.88 -6.78 -16.05
CA ASN A 140 -3.40 -8.14 -16.22
C ASN A 140 -3.61 -8.84 -14.87
N ASN A 141 -2.64 -8.76 -13.97
CA ASN A 141 -2.76 -9.31 -12.63
C ASN A 141 -3.84 -8.58 -11.83
N PHE A 142 -3.91 -7.26 -11.97
CA PHE A 142 -4.89 -6.42 -11.29
C PHE A 142 -6.32 -6.71 -11.77
N ALA A 143 -6.55 -6.83 -13.07
CA ALA A 143 -7.84 -7.22 -13.63
C ALA A 143 -8.29 -8.58 -13.08
N SER A 144 -7.38 -9.56 -13.01
CA SER A 144 -7.66 -10.85 -12.42
C SER A 144 -8.01 -10.76 -10.93
N ALA A 145 -7.30 -9.92 -10.19
CA ALA A 145 -7.56 -9.70 -8.76
C ALA A 145 -8.91 -9.01 -8.51
N VAL A 146 -9.30 -8.10 -9.39
CA VAL A 146 -10.59 -7.40 -9.32
C VAL A 146 -11.74 -8.36 -9.64
N MET A 147 -11.57 -9.26 -10.61
CA MET A 147 -12.56 -10.27 -10.99
C MET A 147 -12.71 -11.38 -9.94
N ALA A 148 -11.68 -11.69 -9.18
CA ALA A 148 -11.70 -12.74 -8.15
C ALA A 148 -12.60 -12.42 -6.94
N GLY A 149 -13.25 -11.24 -6.92
CA GLY A 149 -14.10 -10.78 -5.82
C GLY A 149 -13.30 -10.29 -4.61
N PRO A 150 -13.94 -9.88 -3.51
CA PRO A 150 -13.23 -9.46 -2.33
C PRO A 150 -12.37 -10.63 -1.84
N VAL A 151 -11.05 -10.47 -1.84
CA VAL A 151 -10.26 -11.19 -0.86
C VAL A 151 -10.81 -10.70 0.47
N ALA A 152 -11.51 -11.60 1.16
CA ALA A 152 -11.91 -11.34 2.51
C ALA A 152 -10.66 -10.82 3.21
N ALA A 153 -10.64 -9.55 3.55
CA ALA A 153 -9.84 -9.12 4.64
C ALA A 153 -10.15 -10.13 5.73
N ALA A 154 -9.16 -10.86 6.16
CA ALA A 154 -9.31 -11.72 7.32
C ALA A 154 -9.61 -10.76 8.45
N GLU A 155 -10.86 -10.53 8.59
CA GLU A 155 -11.53 -9.89 9.67
C GLU A 155 -11.23 -10.72 10.88
N ALA A 156 -10.25 -10.33 11.62
CA ALA A 156 -10.27 -10.60 13.03
C ALA A 156 -11.27 -9.64 13.67
N ALA A 157 -12.52 -9.91 13.46
CA ALA A 157 -13.57 -9.45 14.35
C ALA A 157 -13.90 -10.63 15.26
N PRO A 158 -13.62 -10.58 16.54
CA PRO A 158 -14.25 -11.49 17.48
C PRO A 158 -15.73 -11.12 17.54
N ALA A 159 -16.55 -11.92 16.94
CA ALA A 159 -17.95 -11.94 17.26
C ALA A 159 -18.10 -12.41 18.69
N LEU A 160 -18.17 -11.48 19.59
CA LEU A 160 -18.76 -11.69 20.89
C LEU A 160 -20.26 -11.47 20.73
N SER A 161 -20.94 -12.54 20.47
CA SER A 161 -22.34 -12.63 20.74
C SER A 161 -22.61 -14.03 21.19
N GLU A 162 -22.58 -14.21 22.51
CA GLU A 162 -23.51 -15.07 23.20
C GLU A 162 -23.52 -14.68 24.68
N ALA A 163 -24.59 -14.05 25.08
CA ALA A 163 -24.93 -13.88 26.46
C ALA A 163 -25.59 -15.19 26.96
N PRO A 164 -25.15 -15.74 28.08
CA PRO A 164 -25.96 -16.70 28.80
C PRO A 164 -26.89 -15.99 29.80
N PRO A 165 -28.05 -16.57 30.07
CA PRO A 165 -29.07 -15.95 30.89
C PRO A 165 -28.74 -15.98 32.38
N ALA A 166 -29.32 -15.01 33.04
CA ALA A 166 -29.33 -14.81 34.45
C ALA A 166 -29.70 -16.03 35.27
N VAL A 167 -28.99 -16.21 36.38
CA VAL A 167 -29.57 -16.72 37.61
C VAL A 167 -29.03 -15.91 38.78
N SER A 168 -30.01 -15.39 39.47
CA SER A 168 -29.93 -14.69 40.74
C SER A 168 -29.23 -15.51 41.81
N GLU A 169 -28.41 -14.87 42.62
CA GLU A 169 -28.56 -14.90 44.06
C GLU A 169 -27.63 -13.90 44.74
N THR A 170 -28.22 -13.09 45.53
CA THR A 170 -27.66 -12.04 46.38
C THR A 170 -27.29 -12.59 47.77
N PRO A 171 -26.82 -11.76 48.70
CA PRO A 171 -25.47 -11.78 49.27
C PRO A 171 -25.50 -12.28 50.74
N PRO A 172 -24.45 -12.18 51.54
CA PRO A 172 -24.31 -11.07 52.44
C PRO A 172 -22.88 -10.60 52.84
N VAL A 173 -22.87 -9.30 53.05
CA VAL A 173 -22.22 -8.44 54.05
C VAL A 173 -21.17 -9.02 55.00
N LEU A 174 -20.13 -8.29 55.16
CA LEU A 174 -19.56 -7.70 56.39
C LEU A 174 -18.07 -7.43 56.18
N SER A 175 -17.76 -6.16 56.09
CA SER A 175 -17.10 -5.37 57.14
C SER A 175 -15.62 -5.73 57.38
N GLU A 176 -14.73 -4.87 56.99
CA GLU A 176 -13.86 -4.11 57.89
C GLU A 176 -12.72 -3.43 57.10
N ALA A 177 -12.67 -2.14 57.22
CA ALA A 177 -11.49 -1.30 56.97
C ALA A 177 -10.99 -0.81 58.33
N PRO A 178 -9.91 -0.08 58.40
CA PRO A 178 -8.58 -0.07 57.87
C PRO A 178 -7.49 -0.22 58.99
N PRO A 179 -6.23 0.10 58.85
CA PRO A 179 -5.78 1.46 59.01
C PRO A 179 -4.59 1.90 58.13
N VAL A 180 -4.57 3.18 57.93
CA VAL A 180 -3.48 4.05 57.48
C VAL A 180 -2.24 3.95 58.31
N VAL A 181 -1.08 3.93 57.67
CA VAL A 181 0.13 4.54 58.24
C VAL A 181 0.86 5.28 57.14
N SER A 182 0.79 6.54 57.32
CA SER A 182 1.62 7.58 56.73
C SER A 182 3.05 7.47 57.27
N VAL A 183 4.04 7.53 56.41
CA VAL A 183 5.30 8.20 56.73
C VAL A 183 5.91 8.77 55.46
N ALA A 184 6.05 10.06 55.53
CA ALA A 184 6.69 10.92 54.55
C ALA A 184 8.25 10.89 54.73
N PRO A 185 9.00 11.58 53.83
CA PRO A 185 10.39 11.34 53.48
C PRO A 185 11.38 12.08 54.39
N PRO A 186 12.65 11.90 54.17
CA PRO A 186 13.50 13.05 54.26
C PRO A 186 14.35 13.30 53.02
N ALA A 187 14.43 14.59 52.82
CA ALA A 187 15.30 15.25 51.88
C ALA A 187 16.74 15.33 52.40
N ALA A 188 17.56 15.67 51.45
CA ALA A 188 18.73 16.56 51.56
C ALA A 188 20.12 15.98 51.66
N GLU A 189 20.90 16.62 50.84
CA GLU A 189 22.30 17.12 50.93
C GLU A 189 23.37 16.10 50.67
N GLY A 190 24.27 16.31 49.85
CA GLY A 190 25.03 17.46 49.44
C GLY A 190 26.48 17.04 49.28
N ALA A 191 27.07 17.60 48.35
CA ALA A 191 28.47 17.88 48.06
C ALA A 191 28.88 17.55 46.64
#